data_4c3bc157a65503231df2b07e3d3d2693
#
_entry.id   4c3bc157a65503231df2b07e3d3d2693
#
_cell.length_a   1.000
_cell.length_b   1.000
_cell.length_c   1.000
_cell.angle_alpha   90.00
_cell.angle_beta   90.00
_cell.angle_gamma   90.00
#
_symmetry.space_group_name_H-M   'P 1'
#
loop_
_entity.id
_entity.type
_entity.pdbx_description
1 polymer ?
#
loop_
_entity_poly.entity_id
_entity_poly.type
_entity_poly.pdbx_seq_one_letter_code
_entity_poly.pdbx_strand_id
1 'polypeptide(L)'
;MNAPPAGCKIQHSRRGRIYAPRIYQQSQEATLFLPQEIIRKKRDGQPLSEAEIRFFIDGVRDETVSEGQIAALAMTIYFNDMNLQERVALTMAMRDSGSVLEWQSLQLNGPVVDKHSTGGVGDVTSLMLGPMVAACGGYVPMISGRGLGHTGGTLDKLEAIPGFDIYPSNDRFRDIIKQVGVAIIGQTRSLAPADKRFYATRDITATVDSIPLITASILAKKLAEGLDALVMDVKVGSGAFMPTFAASEQLAQSIVRVANGAGCKTTALLTDMNQVLASTAGNALEVREAVQFLTGEARNPRLYEVTMALCAEMLVSGQLAANDTEARQKLQQVLDNGKAAEVFARMVAAQNGPADFIERMDHYLPAPAFSRPLYAEEAGIVSAMDTRALGMAVVALGGGRRRATDTIDYSTGLSDMIALGSRVDTQRPLAMIHAASEAHWQEAAQAVRAAIVLSDQAPETTPVVYRRISE
;
A
#
# COMPACT_ATOMS: atom_id res chain seq x y z
N MET A 1 48.32 29.23 80.41
CA MET A 1 48.56 30.66 80.75
C MET A 1 47.56 31.46 79.89
N ASN A 2 46.77 32.21 80.61
CA ASN A 2 45.98 33.37 80.24
C ASN A 2 44.71 33.22 79.39
N ALA A 3 43.66 33.30 80.15
CA ALA A 3 42.31 33.73 79.68
C ALA A 3 42.24 35.29 79.67
N PRO A 4 41.09 35.91 79.57
CA PRO A 4 40.33 36.51 78.41
C PRO A 4 40.32 38.07 78.52
N PRO A 5 39.51 38.87 77.92
CA PRO A 5 38.10 39.14 78.29
C PRO A 5 37.14 39.52 77.14
N ALA A 6 35.88 39.17 77.25
CA ALA A 6 34.68 39.92 77.64
C ALA A 6 34.28 41.18 76.83
N GLY A 7 33.09 41.17 76.38
CA GLY A 7 32.24 42.37 76.36
C GLY A 7 31.23 42.60 75.27
N CYS A 8 29.98 42.17 75.55
CA CYS A 8 28.71 42.96 75.43
C CYS A 8 28.33 43.64 74.14
N LYS A 9 27.19 43.45 73.52
CA LYS A 9 25.83 43.94 73.83
C LYS A 9 24.81 43.47 72.77
N ILE A 10 23.66 43.09 73.26
CA ILE A 10 22.44 42.77 72.56
C ILE A 10 21.88 44.03 71.94
N GLN A 11 21.43 43.91 70.66
CA GLN A 11 20.33 44.73 70.19
C GLN A 11 19.39 43.93 69.26
N HIS A 12 18.14 43.79 69.65
CA HIS A 12 17.02 43.25 68.91
C HIS A 12 16.66 44.18 67.73
N SER A 13 16.46 43.61 66.54
CA SER A 13 15.49 44.18 65.62
C SER A 13 14.98 43.15 64.57
N ARG A 14 13.73 42.86 64.67
CA ARG A 14 12.69 42.62 63.63
C ARG A 14 12.89 41.57 62.53
N ARG A 15 12.08 40.53 62.68
CA ARG A 15 11.42 39.65 61.72
C ARG A 15 11.59 40.04 60.23
N GLY A 16 12.34 39.23 59.48
CA GLY A 16 12.23 39.07 58.06
C GLY A 16 12.03 37.58 57.75
N ARG A 17 10.80 37.21 57.34
CA ARG A 17 10.55 35.87 56.81
C ARG A 17 11.26 35.75 55.45
N ILE A 18 12.31 34.97 55.41
CA ILE A 18 12.91 34.53 54.13
C ILE A 18 12.03 33.46 53.56
N TYR A 19 11.27 33.81 52.51
CA TYR A 19 10.61 32.84 51.65
C TYR A 19 11.69 32.13 50.84
N ALA A 20 11.98 30.87 51.15
CA ALA A 20 12.71 29.98 50.26
C ALA A 20 11.75 29.63 49.07
N PRO A 21 12.19 29.80 47.83
CA PRO A 21 11.37 29.31 46.70
C PRO A 21 11.30 27.80 46.81
N ARG A 22 10.09 27.26 46.94
CA ARG A 22 9.83 25.85 46.70
C ARG A 22 10.08 25.61 45.19
N ILE A 23 11.27 25.12 44.88
CA ILE A 23 11.53 24.44 43.63
C ILE A 23 10.71 23.15 43.69
N TYR A 24 9.53 23.18 43.04
CA TYR A 24 8.85 21.96 42.65
C TYR A 24 9.72 21.30 41.55
N GLN A 25 10.70 20.53 41.93
CA GLN A 25 11.18 19.46 41.09
C GLN A 25 10.03 18.47 40.98
N GLN A 26 9.25 18.56 39.90
CA GLN A 26 8.55 17.39 39.40
C GLN A 26 9.64 16.40 38.98
N SER A 27 10.00 15.50 39.88
CA SER A 27 10.61 14.25 39.49
C SER A 27 9.58 13.52 38.63
N GLN A 28 9.77 13.54 37.32
CA GLN A 28 9.20 12.49 36.47
C GLN A 28 9.81 11.19 37.03
N GLU A 29 9.02 10.48 37.85
CA GLU A 29 9.29 9.07 38.11
C GLU A 29 9.40 8.42 36.77
N ALA A 30 10.58 8.00 36.35
CA ALA A 30 10.78 7.24 35.14
C ALA A 30 9.98 5.94 35.31
N THR A 31 8.80 5.89 34.74
CA THR A 31 7.98 4.67 34.76
C THR A 31 8.78 3.60 34.05
N LEU A 32 9.24 2.61 34.79
CA LEU A 32 10.01 1.48 34.26
C LEU A 32 9.01 0.55 33.55
N PHE A 33 8.96 0.61 32.20
CA PHE A 33 8.19 -0.33 31.41
C PHE A 33 8.98 -1.63 31.24
N LEU A 34 8.26 -2.75 31.26
CA LEU A 34 8.78 -4.07 30.95
C LEU A 34 7.92 -4.70 29.84
N PRO A 35 8.52 -5.26 28.78
CA PRO A 35 7.76 -5.85 27.68
C PRO A 35 6.72 -6.89 28.13
N GLN A 36 7.07 -7.74 29.10
CA GLN A 36 6.16 -8.76 29.63
C GLN A 36 4.95 -8.17 30.37
N GLU A 37 5.10 -7.00 31.02
CA GLU A 37 3.96 -6.34 31.70
C GLU A 37 3.02 -5.71 30.69
N ILE A 38 3.54 -5.14 29.61
CA ILE A 38 2.75 -4.61 28.49
C ILE A 38 1.94 -5.75 27.84
N ILE A 39 2.61 -6.88 27.57
CA ILE A 39 1.95 -8.07 27.02
C ILE A 39 0.86 -8.57 27.98
N ARG A 40 1.16 -8.68 29.30
CA ARG A 40 0.19 -9.09 30.31
C ARG A 40 -1.03 -8.19 30.34
N LYS A 41 -0.82 -6.88 30.35
CA LYS A 41 -1.90 -5.88 30.35
C LYS A 41 -2.82 -6.05 29.14
N LYS A 42 -2.24 -6.22 27.94
CA LYS A 42 -3.03 -6.44 26.72
C LYS A 42 -3.71 -7.81 26.70
N ARG A 43 -3.02 -8.86 27.19
CA ARG A 43 -3.61 -10.21 27.35
C ARG A 43 -4.87 -10.18 28.23
N ASP A 44 -4.85 -9.36 29.28
CA ASP A 44 -5.96 -9.24 30.24
C ASP A 44 -7.04 -8.25 29.77
N GLY A 45 -7.02 -7.87 28.46
CA GLY A 45 -8.04 -7.04 27.83
C GLY A 45 -7.96 -5.55 28.17
N GLN A 46 -6.88 -5.09 28.83
CA GLN A 46 -6.72 -3.69 29.19
C GLN A 46 -6.08 -2.89 28.04
N PRO A 47 -6.49 -1.61 27.85
CA PRO A 47 -5.89 -0.75 26.85
C PRO A 47 -4.47 -0.36 27.23
N LEU A 48 -3.59 -0.30 26.22
CA LEU A 48 -2.22 0.18 26.35
C LEU A 48 -2.19 1.71 26.21
N SER A 49 -1.34 2.37 27.00
CA SER A 49 -1.04 3.78 26.80
C SER A 49 -0.09 4.00 25.61
N GLU A 50 -0.07 5.21 25.06
CA GLU A 50 0.88 5.61 24.03
C GLU A 50 2.33 5.37 24.46
N ALA A 51 2.68 5.68 25.72
CA ALA A 51 4.03 5.49 26.24
C ALA A 51 4.44 4.00 26.29
N GLU A 52 3.53 3.09 26.67
CA GLU A 52 3.77 1.65 26.67
C GLU A 52 3.96 1.11 25.24
N ILE A 53 3.15 1.57 24.30
CA ILE A 53 3.23 1.17 22.88
C ILE A 53 4.54 1.67 22.28
N ARG A 54 4.89 2.94 22.50
CA ARG A 54 6.15 3.54 22.01
C ARG A 54 7.36 2.79 22.57
N PHE A 55 7.40 2.56 23.88
CA PHE A 55 8.48 1.79 24.51
C PHE A 55 8.64 0.40 23.87
N PHE A 56 7.53 -0.31 23.62
CA PHE A 56 7.60 -1.65 23.04
C PHE A 56 8.12 -1.59 21.59
N ILE A 57 7.63 -0.66 20.78
CA ILE A 57 8.04 -0.51 19.36
C ILE A 57 9.48 0.01 19.24
N ASP A 58 9.94 0.90 20.13
CA ASP A 58 11.36 1.26 20.21
C ASP A 58 12.22 0.03 20.51
N GLY A 59 11.78 -0.83 21.44
CA GLY A 59 12.45 -2.10 21.74
C GLY A 59 12.44 -3.09 20.55
N VAL A 60 11.40 -3.06 19.71
CA VAL A 60 11.39 -3.83 18.44
C VAL A 60 12.44 -3.29 17.46
N ARG A 61 12.53 -1.96 17.31
CA ARG A 61 13.55 -1.30 16.47
C ARG A 61 14.96 -1.61 16.94
N ASP A 62 15.21 -1.48 18.24
CA ASP A 62 16.53 -1.58 18.86
C ASP A 62 16.91 -3.02 19.24
N GLU A 63 16.09 -4.00 18.87
CA GLU A 63 16.29 -5.44 19.12
C GLU A 63 16.34 -5.84 20.60
N THR A 64 15.86 -4.97 21.51
CA THR A 64 15.75 -5.27 22.95
C THR A 64 14.51 -6.05 23.31
N VAL A 65 13.48 -6.05 22.41
CA VAL A 65 12.30 -6.92 22.46
C VAL A 65 12.53 -8.11 21.54
N SER A 66 12.38 -9.33 22.08
CA SER A 66 12.60 -10.57 21.34
C SER A 66 11.41 -10.91 20.42
N GLU A 67 11.65 -11.77 19.41
CA GLU A 67 10.60 -12.29 18.51
C GLU A 67 9.49 -13.00 19.29
N GLY A 68 9.81 -13.70 20.37
CA GLY A 68 8.79 -14.32 21.23
C GLY A 68 7.89 -13.30 21.92
N GLN A 69 8.42 -12.14 22.32
CA GLN A 69 7.63 -11.06 22.89
C GLN A 69 6.79 -10.34 21.82
N ILE A 70 7.36 -10.14 20.63
CA ILE A 70 6.60 -9.60 19.47
C ILE A 70 5.42 -10.53 19.14
N ALA A 71 5.66 -11.83 19.02
CA ALA A 71 4.63 -12.84 18.75
C ALA A 71 3.53 -12.83 19.83
N ALA A 72 3.92 -12.77 21.09
CA ALA A 72 2.99 -12.72 22.22
C ALA A 72 2.12 -11.46 22.18
N LEU A 73 2.71 -10.27 21.95
CA LEU A 73 1.93 -9.04 21.82
C LEU A 73 1.00 -9.09 20.60
N ALA A 74 1.50 -9.56 19.45
CA ALA A 74 0.67 -9.71 18.25
C ALA A 74 -0.54 -10.60 18.48
N MET A 75 -0.36 -11.74 19.18
CA MET A 75 -1.43 -12.67 19.51
C MET A 75 -2.41 -12.08 20.52
N THR A 76 -1.94 -11.33 21.53
CA THR A 76 -2.84 -10.65 22.47
C THR A 76 -3.68 -9.57 21.79
N ILE A 77 -3.11 -8.84 20.83
CA ILE A 77 -3.83 -7.87 20.00
C ILE A 77 -4.84 -8.58 19.09
N TYR A 78 -4.47 -9.74 18.53
CA TYR A 78 -5.37 -10.52 17.69
C TYR A 78 -6.66 -10.91 18.42
N PHE A 79 -6.56 -11.36 19.67
CA PHE A 79 -7.71 -11.79 20.46
C PHE A 79 -8.46 -10.65 21.17
N ASN A 80 -7.79 -9.59 21.59
CA ASN A 80 -8.39 -8.53 22.41
C ASN A 80 -8.58 -7.20 21.67
N ASP A 81 -8.20 -7.17 20.38
CA ASP A 81 -8.29 -5.96 19.55
C ASP A 81 -7.53 -4.74 20.14
N MET A 82 -7.64 -3.60 19.51
CA MET A 82 -7.14 -2.30 19.97
C MET A 82 -8.20 -1.22 19.73
N ASN A 83 -8.39 -0.33 20.69
CA ASN A 83 -9.22 0.84 20.48
C ASN A 83 -8.55 1.83 19.51
N LEU A 84 -9.27 2.87 19.09
CA LEU A 84 -8.75 3.85 18.12
C LEU A 84 -7.46 4.52 18.58
N GLN A 85 -7.36 4.91 19.85
CA GLN A 85 -6.18 5.57 20.40
C GLN A 85 -4.96 4.65 20.39
N GLU A 86 -5.13 3.38 20.76
CA GLU A 86 -4.07 2.38 20.68
C GLU A 86 -3.60 2.16 19.23
N ARG A 87 -4.53 2.07 18.27
CA ARG A 87 -4.19 1.90 16.84
C ARG A 87 -3.43 3.09 16.26
N VAL A 88 -3.84 4.31 16.61
CA VAL A 88 -3.11 5.55 16.25
C VAL A 88 -1.72 5.54 16.88
N ALA A 89 -1.61 5.26 18.18
CA ALA A 89 -0.32 5.21 18.88
C ALA A 89 0.62 4.16 18.29
N LEU A 90 0.12 2.96 17.97
CA LEU A 90 0.90 1.90 17.35
C LEU A 90 1.39 2.31 15.95
N THR A 91 0.51 2.89 15.15
CA THR A 91 0.83 3.39 13.80
C THR A 91 1.92 4.45 13.86
N MET A 92 1.77 5.43 14.75
CA MET A 92 2.73 6.52 14.90
C MET A 92 4.07 6.03 15.45
N ALA A 93 4.07 5.14 16.43
CA ALA A 93 5.31 4.53 16.95
C ALA A 93 6.07 3.74 15.87
N MET A 94 5.35 2.95 15.06
CA MET A 94 5.95 2.23 13.93
C MET A 94 6.48 3.18 12.84
N ARG A 95 5.74 4.25 12.49
CA ARG A 95 6.21 5.29 11.57
C ARG A 95 7.49 5.94 12.08
N ASP A 96 7.47 6.39 13.33
CA ASP A 96 8.55 7.16 13.97
C ASP A 96 9.77 6.29 14.33
N SER A 97 9.65 4.96 14.20
CA SER A 97 10.81 4.07 14.36
C SER A 97 11.88 4.29 13.28
N GLY A 98 11.55 4.98 12.19
CA GLY A 98 12.43 5.29 11.08
C GLY A 98 12.37 6.75 10.65
N SER A 99 12.78 6.99 9.41
CA SER A 99 12.76 8.32 8.81
C SER A 99 11.37 8.63 8.25
N VAL A 100 10.90 9.86 8.44
CA VAL A 100 9.72 10.42 7.77
C VAL A 100 10.22 11.36 6.68
N LEU A 101 9.66 11.22 5.47
CA LEU A 101 10.01 12.07 4.35
C LEU A 101 9.42 13.47 4.55
N GLU A 102 10.17 14.46 4.15
CA GLU A 102 9.82 15.88 4.28
C GLU A 102 10.01 16.57 2.93
N TRP A 103 9.01 17.33 2.49
CA TRP A 103 8.94 17.93 1.15
C TRP A 103 9.08 19.45 1.14
N GLN A 104 8.99 20.11 2.31
CA GLN A 104 8.97 21.58 2.42
C GLN A 104 10.22 22.22 1.82
N SER A 105 11.39 21.58 2.01
CA SER A 105 12.66 22.08 1.47
C SER A 105 12.71 22.08 -0.06
N LEU A 106 11.85 21.31 -0.74
CA LEU A 106 11.75 21.27 -2.20
C LEU A 106 10.88 22.40 -2.77
N GLN A 107 10.08 23.09 -1.94
CA GLN A 107 9.16 24.15 -2.35
C GLN A 107 8.25 23.71 -3.51
N LEU A 108 7.60 22.55 -3.32
CA LEU A 108 6.65 22.01 -4.29
C LEU A 108 5.44 22.94 -4.41
N ASN A 109 4.94 23.11 -5.63
CA ASN A 109 3.82 24.01 -5.93
C ASN A 109 2.45 23.28 -5.99
N GLY A 110 2.36 22.10 -5.40
CA GLY A 110 1.14 21.28 -5.32
C GLY A 110 1.18 20.31 -4.15
N PRO A 111 0.07 19.64 -3.86
CA PRO A 111 -0.03 18.70 -2.75
C PRO A 111 0.74 17.41 -3.01
N VAL A 112 1.24 16.82 -1.92
CA VAL A 112 1.86 15.50 -1.91
C VAL A 112 0.79 14.46 -1.55
N VAL A 113 0.44 13.61 -2.48
CA VAL A 113 -0.67 12.67 -2.34
C VAL A 113 -0.27 11.28 -2.81
N ASP A 114 -0.84 10.25 -2.21
CA ASP A 114 -0.62 8.88 -2.67
C ASP A 114 -1.86 8.01 -2.56
N LYS A 115 -1.80 6.85 -3.19
CA LYS A 115 -2.79 5.80 -3.13
C LYS A 115 -2.15 4.50 -2.66
N HIS A 116 -2.86 3.75 -1.82
CA HIS A 116 -2.46 2.40 -1.46
C HIS A 116 -3.59 1.41 -1.72
N SER A 117 -3.27 0.27 -2.35
CA SER A 117 -4.21 -0.83 -2.57
C SER A 117 -3.95 -1.94 -1.55
N THR A 118 -5.02 -2.61 -1.10
CA THR A 118 -4.89 -3.83 -0.32
C THR A 118 -4.41 -5.03 -1.15
N GLY A 119 -4.25 -4.83 -2.46
CA GLY A 119 -3.75 -5.82 -3.40
C GLY A 119 -4.85 -6.66 -4.06
N GLY A 120 -4.58 -7.08 -5.28
CA GLY A 120 -5.48 -7.88 -6.10
C GLY A 120 -4.77 -8.47 -7.31
N VAL A 121 -5.53 -9.07 -8.21
CA VAL A 121 -5.05 -9.67 -9.46
C VAL A 121 -5.33 -8.72 -10.61
N GLY A 122 -4.33 -8.42 -11.43
CA GLY A 122 -4.43 -7.42 -12.51
C GLY A 122 -4.61 -5.99 -11.99
N ASP A 123 -4.18 -5.70 -10.74
CA ASP A 123 -4.23 -4.34 -10.18
C ASP A 123 -3.01 -3.54 -10.64
N VAL A 124 -3.13 -2.93 -11.80
CA VAL A 124 -2.10 -2.09 -12.44
C VAL A 124 -2.34 -0.60 -12.24
N THR A 125 -3.36 -0.23 -11.49
CA THR A 125 -3.82 1.17 -11.32
C THR A 125 -2.69 2.15 -10.94
N SER A 126 -1.72 1.74 -10.13
CA SER A 126 -0.60 2.60 -9.69
C SER A 126 0.23 3.17 -10.84
N LEU A 127 0.44 2.38 -11.90
CA LEU A 127 1.26 2.78 -13.05
C LEU A 127 0.60 3.90 -13.88
N MET A 128 -0.72 3.96 -13.87
CA MET A 128 -1.51 4.97 -14.58
C MET A 128 -1.83 6.16 -13.67
N LEU A 129 -2.27 5.86 -12.46
CA LEU A 129 -2.73 6.84 -11.47
C LEU A 129 -1.65 7.86 -11.09
N GLY A 130 -0.42 7.40 -10.80
CA GLY A 130 0.69 8.29 -10.45
C GLY A 130 0.94 9.36 -11.53
N PRO A 131 1.18 8.98 -12.79
CA PRO A 131 1.35 9.92 -13.91
C PRO A 131 0.14 10.83 -14.17
N MET A 132 -1.09 10.31 -14.05
CA MET A 132 -2.30 11.10 -14.25
C MET A 132 -2.45 12.21 -13.20
N VAL A 133 -2.23 11.86 -11.92
CA VAL A 133 -2.30 12.82 -10.81
C VAL A 133 -1.18 13.85 -10.90
N ALA A 134 0.05 13.42 -11.25
CA ALA A 134 1.17 14.33 -11.47
C ALA A 134 0.93 15.28 -12.65
N ALA A 135 0.33 14.80 -13.74
CA ALA A 135 -0.07 15.63 -14.89
C ALA A 135 -1.12 16.68 -14.53
N CYS A 136 -1.91 16.46 -13.48
CA CYS A 136 -2.86 17.40 -12.90
C CYS A 136 -2.27 18.32 -11.83
N GLY A 137 -0.96 18.25 -11.53
CA GLY A 137 -0.25 19.16 -10.62
C GLY A 137 -0.06 18.61 -9.20
N GLY A 138 -0.38 17.34 -8.93
CA GLY A 138 -0.05 16.67 -7.69
C GLY A 138 1.38 16.11 -7.68
N TYR A 139 1.88 15.75 -6.50
CA TYR A 139 3.15 15.04 -6.34
C TYR A 139 2.88 13.68 -5.70
N VAL A 140 3.36 12.61 -6.35
CA VAL A 140 3.06 11.23 -5.97
C VAL A 140 4.35 10.46 -5.64
N PRO A 141 4.85 10.54 -4.39
CA PRO A 141 6.04 9.82 -3.94
C PRO A 141 5.68 8.39 -3.53
N MET A 142 5.24 7.57 -4.47
CA MET A 142 4.67 6.27 -4.18
C MET A 142 5.72 5.28 -3.70
N ILE A 143 5.58 4.80 -2.46
CA ILE A 143 6.32 3.66 -1.94
C ILE A 143 5.44 2.41 -2.02
N SER A 144 5.86 1.46 -2.81
CA SER A 144 5.09 0.27 -3.14
C SER A 144 5.81 -1.02 -2.74
N GLY A 145 5.15 -2.15 -2.95
CA GLY A 145 5.63 -3.48 -2.59
C GLY A 145 5.82 -4.42 -3.77
N ARG A 146 6.50 -5.52 -3.48
CA ARG A 146 6.57 -6.69 -4.35
C ARG A 146 5.32 -7.56 -4.16
N GLY A 147 4.97 -8.34 -5.17
CA GLY A 147 3.92 -9.34 -5.08
C GLY A 147 4.33 -10.52 -4.21
N LEU A 148 3.36 -11.04 -3.48
CA LEU A 148 3.48 -12.27 -2.72
C LEU A 148 2.14 -13.03 -2.75
N GLY A 149 2.22 -14.35 -2.90
CA GLY A 149 1.03 -15.17 -3.08
C GLY A 149 0.30 -14.81 -4.37
N HIS A 150 -1.01 -14.68 -4.33
CA HIS A 150 -1.86 -14.48 -5.51
C HIS A 150 -1.88 -13.05 -6.06
N THR A 151 -1.29 -12.09 -5.35
CA THR A 151 -1.33 -10.66 -5.75
C THR A 151 -0.12 -10.28 -6.57
N GLY A 152 -0.32 -9.47 -7.62
CA GLY A 152 0.77 -8.87 -8.40
C GLY A 152 1.39 -7.66 -7.70
N GLY A 153 2.73 -7.57 -7.65
CA GLY A 153 3.44 -6.44 -7.05
C GLY A 153 3.71 -5.33 -8.04
N THR A 154 3.47 -4.08 -7.64
CA THR A 154 3.76 -2.92 -8.48
C THR A 154 5.25 -2.82 -8.85
N LEU A 155 6.14 -3.16 -7.91
CA LEU A 155 7.59 -3.14 -8.17
C LEU A 155 8.00 -4.22 -9.18
N ASP A 156 7.39 -5.40 -9.11
CA ASP A 156 7.70 -6.50 -10.03
C ASP A 156 7.29 -6.15 -11.47
N LYS A 157 6.20 -5.42 -11.63
CA LYS A 157 5.76 -4.89 -12.94
C LYS A 157 6.78 -3.90 -13.50
N LEU A 158 7.23 -2.95 -12.69
CA LEU A 158 8.20 -1.95 -13.11
C LEU A 158 9.59 -2.55 -13.39
N GLU A 159 10.00 -3.60 -12.68
CA GLU A 159 11.24 -4.34 -12.97
C GLU A 159 11.20 -5.11 -14.32
N ALA A 160 10.02 -5.31 -14.91
CA ALA A 160 9.92 -5.82 -16.28
C ALA A 160 10.42 -4.80 -17.31
N ILE A 161 10.55 -3.52 -16.94
CA ILE A 161 11.16 -2.47 -17.77
C ILE A 161 12.67 -2.53 -17.57
N PRO A 162 13.47 -2.78 -18.62
CA PRO A 162 14.92 -2.91 -18.48
C PRO A 162 15.57 -1.68 -17.86
N GLY A 163 16.41 -1.91 -16.85
CA GLY A 163 17.15 -0.85 -16.17
C GLY A 163 16.36 -0.02 -15.17
N PHE A 164 15.05 -0.21 -15.03
CA PHE A 164 14.24 0.57 -14.09
C PHE A 164 14.71 0.37 -12.65
N ASP A 165 15.08 1.47 -11.99
CA ASP A 165 15.59 1.49 -10.62
C ASP A 165 14.45 1.70 -9.62
N ILE A 166 14.09 0.64 -8.90
CA ILE A 166 13.09 0.67 -7.83
C ILE A 166 13.67 1.03 -6.45
N TYR A 167 15.00 1.21 -6.33
CA TYR A 167 15.67 1.57 -5.09
C TYR A 167 16.65 2.74 -5.28
N PRO A 168 16.22 3.87 -5.85
CA PRO A 168 17.08 5.04 -5.97
C PRO A 168 17.49 5.56 -4.57
N SER A 169 18.56 6.32 -4.50
CA SER A 169 18.90 7.04 -3.27
C SER A 169 17.81 8.03 -2.88
N ASN A 170 17.72 8.37 -1.59
CA ASN A 170 16.72 9.35 -1.12
C ASN A 170 16.82 10.69 -1.86
N ASP A 171 18.04 11.18 -2.11
CA ASP A 171 18.24 12.43 -2.85
C ASP A 171 17.72 12.30 -4.29
N ARG A 172 18.06 11.20 -4.97
CA ARG A 172 17.56 10.93 -6.33
C ARG A 172 16.02 10.82 -6.36
N PHE A 173 15.43 10.13 -5.40
CA PHE A 173 13.98 10.02 -5.27
C PHE A 173 13.33 11.40 -5.12
N ARG A 174 13.87 12.25 -4.24
CA ARG A 174 13.39 13.61 -4.03
C ARG A 174 13.51 14.47 -5.28
N ASP A 175 14.64 14.35 -6.01
CA ASP A 175 14.86 15.05 -7.27
C ASP A 175 13.85 14.63 -8.36
N ILE A 176 13.55 13.33 -8.46
CA ILE A 176 12.55 12.81 -9.40
C ILE A 176 11.17 13.40 -9.06
N ILE A 177 10.76 13.38 -7.80
CA ILE A 177 9.49 13.96 -7.36
C ILE A 177 9.43 15.44 -7.75
N LYS A 178 10.50 16.22 -7.50
CA LYS A 178 10.52 17.65 -7.86
C LYS A 178 10.43 17.89 -9.38
N GLN A 179 11.11 17.06 -10.18
CA GLN A 179 11.24 17.28 -11.63
C GLN A 179 10.10 16.67 -12.44
N VAL A 180 9.61 15.52 -12.03
CA VAL A 180 8.62 14.71 -12.78
C VAL A 180 7.23 14.80 -12.16
N GLY A 181 7.15 14.92 -10.83
CA GLY A 181 5.91 14.88 -10.06
C GLY A 181 5.52 13.49 -9.57
N VAL A 182 6.16 12.44 -10.05
CA VAL A 182 5.87 11.06 -9.64
C VAL A 182 7.12 10.19 -9.67
N ALA A 183 7.25 9.31 -8.68
CA ALA A 183 8.18 8.19 -8.68
C ALA A 183 7.57 7.02 -7.92
N ILE A 184 7.85 5.79 -8.34
CA ILE A 184 7.37 4.57 -7.69
C ILE A 184 8.60 3.77 -7.27
N ILE A 185 8.79 3.61 -5.95
CA ILE A 185 9.97 2.99 -5.38
C ILE A 185 9.60 1.91 -4.36
N GLY A 186 10.57 1.06 -4.04
CA GLY A 186 10.46 0.11 -2.94
C GLY A 186 10.73 0.75 -1.58
N GLN A 187 10.26 0.09 -0.53
CA GLN A 187 10.50 0.51 0.83
C GLN A 187 12.00 0.54 1.14
N THR A 188 12.52 1.67 1.56
CA THR A 188 13.91 1.81 2.01
C THR A 188 14.11 1.17 3.39
N ARG A 189 15.37 0.91 3.77
CA ARG A 189 15.69 0.31 5.08
C ARG A 189 15.35 1.23 6.25
N SER A 190 15.33 2.54 6.02
CA SER A 190 15.06 3.55 7.02
C SER A 190 13.58 3.85 7.22
N LEU A 191 12.70 3.31 6.38
CA LEU A 191 11.27 3.59 6.45
C LEU A 191 10.56 2.54 7.33
N ALA A 192 9.99 2.98 8.47
CA ALA A 192 9.27 2.14 9.43
C ALA A 192 9.96 0.79 9.73
N PRO A 193 11.24 0.75 10.15
CA PRO A 193 12.00 -0.49 10.33
C PRO A 193 11.39 -1.43 11.37
N ALA A 194 10.74 -0.90 12.42
CA ALA A 194 10.04 -1.72 13.40
C ALA A 194 8.90 -2.52 12.77
N ASP A 195 8.15 -1.94 11.81
CA ASP A 195 7.08 -2.67 11.10
C ASP A 195 7.63 -3.88 10.33
N LYS A 196 8.79 -3.73 9.69
CA LYS A 196 9.41 -4.84 8.94
C LYS A 196 9.67 -6.05 9.83
N ARG A 197 10.24 -5.83 11.03
CA ARG A 197 10.54 -6.89 11.99
C ARG A 197 9.26 -7.45 12.61
N PHE A 198 8.32 -6.58 12.96
CA PHE A 198 7.03 -6.98 13.51
C PHE A 198 6.24 -7.83 12.50
N TYR A 199 6.20 -7.43 11.23
CA TYR A 199 5.53 -8.17 10.17
C TYR A 199 6.17 -9.55 9.93
N ALA A 200 7.49 -9.65 9.91
CA ALA A 200 8.19 -10.93 9.76
C ALA A 200 7.80 -11.94 10.85
N THR A 201 7.60 -11.46 12.09
CA THR A 201 7.11 -12.30 13.18
C THR A 201 5.64 -12.67 13.01
N ARG A 202 4.80 -11.73 12.55
CA ARG A 202 3.36 -12.00 12.30
C ARG A 202 3.16 -13.05 11.23
N ASP A 203 3.97 -13.05 10.20
CA ASP A 203 3.88 -13.97 9.06
C ASP A 203 4.02 -15.44 9.50
N ILE A 204 4.94 -15.71 10.42
CA ILE A 204 5.18 -17.06 10.93
C ILE A 204 4.32 -17.45 12.14
N THR A 205 3.55 -16.52 12.70
CA THR A 205 2.70 -16.75 13.89
C THR A 205 1.21 -16.66 13.62
N ALA A 206 0.80 -16.64 12.34
CA ALA A 206 -0.60 -16.59 11.90
C ALA A 206 -1.40 -15.41 12.52
N THR A 207 -0.79 -14.22 12.58
CA THR A 207 -1.44 -13.00 13.08
C THR A 207 -1.52 -11.89 12.02
N VAL A 208 -1.30 -12.24 10.74
CA VAL A 208 -1.30 -11.27 9.64
C VAL A 208 -2.67 -10.65 9.39
N ASP A 209 -3.74 -11.40 9.59
CA ASP A 209 -5.13 -11.02 9.31
C ASP A 209 -5.81 -10.17 10.42
N SER A 210 -5.07 -9.77 11.45
CA SER A 210 -5.55 -8.84 12.48
C SER A 210 -5.76 -7.43 11.93
N ILE A 211 -6.99 -6.90 11.95
CA ILE A 211 -7.33 -5.56 11.43
C ILE A 211 -6.48 -4.45 12.05
N PRO A 212 -6.30 -4.33 13.40
CA PRO A 212 -5.42 -3.31 13.97
C PRO A 212 -3.98 -3.42 13.48
N LEU A 213 -3.44 -4.62 13.36
CA LEU A 213 -2.06 -4.83 12.91
C LEU A 213 -1.87 -4.60 11.40
N ILE A 214 -2.87 -4.95 10.57
CA ILE A 214 -2.89 -4.59 9.14
C ILE A 214 -2.92 -3.07 8.99
N THR A 215 -3.81 -2.41 9.72
CA THR A 215 -3.98 -0.94 9.71
C THR A 215 -2.67 -0.24 10.06
N ALA A 216 -2.04 -0.61 11.17
CA ALA A 216 -0.79 -0.01 11.62
C ALA A 216 0.36 -0.25 10.63
N SER A 217 0.48 -1.46 10.09
CA SER A 217 1.53 -1.83 9.14
C SER A 217 1.41 -1.06 7.81
N ILE A 218 0.22 -0.91 7.26
CA ILE A 218 -0.01 -0.12 6.05
C ILE A 218 0.29 1.35 6.31
N LEU A 219 -0.34 1.91 7.35
CA LEU A 219 -0.28 3.34 7.61
C LEU A 219 1.08 3.81 8.12
N ALA A 220 1.84 3.00 8.86
CA ALA A 220 3.20 3.36 9.27
C ALA A 220 4.08 3.71 8.07
N LYS A 221 3.97 2.94 6.97
CA LYS A 221 4.70 3.20 5.73
C LYS A 221 4.16 4.42 4.98
N LYS A 222 2.83 4.52 4.84
CA LYS A 222 2.19 5.61 4.10
C LYS A 222 2.34 6.97 4.79
N LEU A 223 2.20 7.01 6.10
CA LEU A 223 2.43 8.25 6.85
C LEU A 223 3.91 8.65 6.90
N ALA A 224 4.84 7.70 6.74
CA ALA A 224 6.26 8.01 6.61
C ALA A 224 6.63 8.65 5.25
N GLU A 225 5.74 8.64 4.27
CA GLU A 225 5.89 9.33 2.99
C GLU A 225 5.67 10.86 3.09
N GLY A 226 5.15 11.38 4.22
CA GLY A 226 4.93 12.81 4.42
C GLY A 226 3.80 13.37 3.56
N LEU A 227 2.68 12.66 3.49
CA LEU A 227 1.55 12.96 2.61
C LEU A 227 0.62 14.03 3.18
N ASP A 228 0.08 14.90 2.31
CA ASP A 228 -1.04 15.79 2.60
C ASP A 228 -2.39 15.05 2.56
N ALA A 229 -2.51 14.06 1.68
CA ALA A 229 -3.71 13.20 1.61
C ALA A 229 -3.37 11.78 1.09
N LEU A 230 -4.16 10.81 1.54
CA LEU A 230 -4.06 9.40 1.17
C LEU A 230 -5.41 8.87 0.68
N VAL A 231 -5.40 8.11 -0.42
CA VAL A 231 -6.57 7.37 -0.88
C VAL A 231 -6.30 5.87 -0.75
N MET A 232 -7.19 5.15 -0.09
CA MET A 232 -7.12 3.71 0.05
C MET A 232 -8.02 3.03 -0.95
N ASP A 233 -7.46 2.07 -1.68
CA ASP A 233 -8.18 1.16 -2.56
C ASP A 233 -8.33 -0.19 -1.86
N VAL A 234 -9.48 -0.40 -1.22
CA VAL A 234 -9.75 -1.61 -0.45
C VAL A 234 -10.54 -2.58 -1.32
N LYS A 235 -9.87 -3.65 -1.73
CA LYS A 235 -10.44 -4.67 -2.61
C LYS A 235 -11.46 -5.54 -1.89
N VAL A 236 -12.54 -5.91 -2.60
CA VAL A 236 -13.63 -6.76 -2.13
C VAL A 236 -13.87 -7.88 -3.15
N GLY A 237 -13.96 -9.12 -2.73
CA GLY A 237 -14.30 -10.24 -3.60
C GLY A 237 -13.28 -11.37 -3.57
N SER A 238 -13.45 -12.36 -4.44
CA SER A 238 -12.68 -13.61 -4.45
C SER A 238 -11.16 -13.43 -4.63
N GLY A 239 -10.73 -12.32 -5.24
CA GLY A 239 -9.31 -11.98 -5.41
C GLY A 239 -8.75 -11.05 -4.34
N ALA A 240 -9.53 -10.63 -3.36
CA ALA A 240 -9.13 -9.73 -2.30
C ALA A 240 -8.53 -10.47 -1.09
N PHE A 241 -7.76 -9.76 -0.29
CA PHE A 241 -7.24 -10.25 0.99
C PHE A 241 -8.38 -10.50 1.99
N MET A 242 -9.35 -9.57 2.05
CA MET A 242 -10.61 -9.69 2.79
C MET A 242 -11.73 -9.96 1.77
N PRO A 243 -12.16 -11.21 1.60
CA PRO A 243 -13.07 -11.54 0.50
C PRO A 243 -14.51 -11.04 0.71
N THR A 244 -14.94 -10.84 1.96
CA THR A 244 -16.29 -10.39 2.25
C THR A 244 -16.40 -8.86 2.31
N PHE A 245 -17.52 -8.32 1.84
CA PHE A 245 -17.78 -6.87 1.91
C PHE A 245 -17.66 -6.33 3.34
N ALA A 246 -18.22 -7.04 4.32
CA ALA A 246 -18.22 -6.60 5.72
C ALA A 246 -16.79 -6.52 6.30
N ALA A 247 -15.92 -7.50 6.02
CA ALA A 247 -14.54 -7.48 6.49
C ALA A 247 -13.72 -6.37 5.82
N SER A 248 -13.89 -6.18 4.50
CA SER A 248 -13.25 -5.09 3.77
C SER A 248 -13.71 -3.72 4.24
N GLU A 249 -15.01 -3.56 4.55
CA GLU A 249 -15.54 -2.33 5.09
C GLU A 249 -14.98 -2.02 6.49
N GLN A 250 -14.90 -3.01 7.37
CA GLN A 250 -14.27 -2.85 8.68
C GLN A 250 -12.80 -2.43 8.58
N LEU A 251 -12.05 -3.05 7.67
CA LEU A 251 -10.66 -2.67 7.42
C LEU A 251 -10.57 -1.23 6.89
N ALA A 252 -11.38 -0.85 5.91
CA ALA A 252 -11.41 0.49 5.36
C ALA A 252 -11.75 1.55 6.42
N GLN A 253 -12.76 1.29 7.26
CA GLN A 253 -13.12 2.17 8.38
C GLN A 253 -11.99 2.30 9.39
N SER A 254 -11.30 1.20 9.73
CA SER A 254 -10.14 1.22 10.62
C SER A 254 -9.02 2.10 10.04
N ILE A 255 -8.67 1.90 8.77
CA ILE A 255 -7.60 2.66 8.10
C ILE A 255 -7.95 4.15 8.05
N VAL A 256 -9.17 4.50 7.62
CA VAL A 256 -9.60 5.91 7.50
C VAL A 256 -9.57 6.60 8.86
N ARG A 257 -10.15 6.01 9.90
CA ARG A 257 -10.16 6.60 11.25
C ARG A 257 -8.76 6.75 11.85
N VAL A 258 -7.91 5.75 11.69
CA VAL A 258 -6.54 5.79 12.24
C VAL A 258 -5.70 6.83 11.51
N ALA A 259 -5.78 6.89 10.19
CA ALA A 259 -4.99 7.85 9.40
C ALA A 259 -5.44 9.31 9.65
N ASN A 260 -6.76 9.57 9.71
CA ASN A 260 -7.27 10.89 10.08
C ASN A 260 -6.91 11.25 11.53
N GLY A 261 -7.02 10.31 12.47
CA GLY A 261 -6.55 10.47 13.85
C GLY A 261 -5.04 10.73 13.97
N ALA A 262 -4.25 10.28 13.00
CA ALA A 262 -2.82 10.56 12.88
C ALA A 262 -2.51 11.86 12.09
N GLY A 263 -3.53 12.62 11.67
CA GLY A 263 -3.40 13.92 11.00
C GLY A 263 -3.21 13.85 9.48
N CYS A 264 -3.38 12.70 8.84
CA CYS A 264 -3.33 12.55 7.39
C CYS A 264 -4.76 12.38 6.83
N LYS A 265 -5.22 13.35 6.02
CA LYS A 265 -6.54 13.29 5.38
C LYS A 265 -6.65 12.05 4.51
N THR A 266 -7.53 11.14 4.91
CA THR A 266 -7.63 9.83 4.26
C THR A 266 -9.06 9.47 3.93
N THR A 267 -9.26 8.93 2.73
CA THR A 267 -10.51 8.33 2.26
C THR A 267 -10.23 6.92 1.73
N ALA A 268 -11.24 6.08 1.69
CA ALA A 268 -11.15 4.75 1.11
C ALA A 268 -12.28 4.50 0.10
N LEU A 269 -11.94 3.83 -0.99
CA LEU A 269 -12.90 3.27 -1.93
C LEU A 269 -12.89 1.74 -1.78
N LEU A 270 -14.06 1.16 -1.61
CA LEU A 270 -14.27 -0.28 -1.70
C LEU A 270 -14.47 -0.64 -3.17
N THR A 271 -13.54 -1.38 -3.77
CA THR A 271 -13.55 -1.71 -5.19
C THR A 271 -13.65 -3.22 -5.41
N ASP A 272 -14.34 -3.61 -6.50
CA ASP A 272 -14.60 -5.01 -6.78
C ASP A 272 -13.36 -5.77 -7.28
N MET A 273 -13.13 -6.96 -6.74
CA MET A 273 -12.08 -7.92 -7.13
C MET A 273 -12.66 -9.34 -7.30
N ASN A 274 -13.93 -9.46 -7.75
CA ASN A 274 -14.54 -10.75 -8.10
C ASN A 274 -14.17 -11.24 -9.50
N GLN A 275 -13.34 -10.48 -10.21
CA GLN A 275 -12.67 -10.84 -11.44
C GLN A 275 -11.35 -10.10 -11.54
N VAL A 276 -10.45 -10.49 -12.43
CA VAL A 276 -9.21 -9.75 -12.71
C VAL A 276 -9.57 -8.30 -13.03
N LEU A 277 -8.89 -7.32 -12.41
CA LEU A 277 -9.27 -5.90 -12.55
C LEU A 277 -9.01 -5.38 -13.96
N ALA A 278 -7.81 -5.65 -14.46
CA ALA A 278 -7.41 -5.38 -15.85
C ALA A 278 -7.86 -6.51 -16.79
N SER A 279 -7.53 -6.43 -18.05
CA SER A 279 -7.63 -7.58 -18.97
C SER A 279 -6.40 -8.49 -18.91
N THR A 280 -5.42 -8.15 -18.11
CA THR A 280 -4.17 -8.87 -17.93
C THR A 280 -3.86 -9.18 -16.46
N ALA A 281 -3.09 -10.24 -16.24
CA ALA A 281 -2.47 -10.57 -14.98
C ALA A 281 -1.07 -11.15 -15.26
N GLY A 282 -0.03 -10.39 -14.96
CA GLY A 282 1.36 -10.72 -15.27
C GLY A 282 2.19 -9.44 -15.45
N ASN A 283 3.49 -9.49 -15.12
CA ASN A 283 4.27 -8.27 -14.91
C ASN A 283 4.40 -7.40 -16.19
N ALA A 284 5.05 -7.90 -17.22
CA ALA A 284 5.21 -7.17 -18.50
C ALA A 284 3.87 -6.93 -19.21
N LEU A 285 2.94 -7.86 -19.10
CA LEU A 285 1.60 -7.73 -19.69
C LEU A 285 0.83 -6.57 -19.09
N GLU A 286 0.88 -6.41 -17.77
CA GLU A 286 0.22 -5.30 -17.08
C GLU A 286 0.92 -3.95 -17.36
N VAL A 287 2.25 -3.92 -17.53
CA VAL A 287 2.95 -2.70 -17.99
C VAL A 287 2.47 -2.30 -19.37
N ARG A 288 2.35 -3.26 -20.30
CA ARG A 288 1.79 -3.04 -21.64
C ARG A 288 0.40 -2.43 -21.56
N GLU A 289 -0.50 -3.02 -20.78
CA GLU A 289 -1.86 -2.52 -20.62
C GLU A 289 -1.89 -1.10 -20.02
N ALA A 290 -0.99 -0.79 -19.06
CA ALA A 290 -0.86 0.56 -18.51
C ALA A 290 -0.43 1.58 -19.59
N VAL A 291 0.53 1.23 -20.44
CA VAL A 291 0.96 2.11 -21.56
C VAL A 291 -0.17 2.31 -22.57
N GLN A 292 -0.83 1.23 -22.98
CA GLN A 292 -1.99 1.31 -23.90
C GLN A 292 -3.14 2.15 -23.32
N PHE A 293 -3.36 2.06 -22.01
CA PHE A 293 -4.33 2.90 -21.31
C PHE A 293 -3.95 4.38 -21.39
N LEU A 294 -2.71 4.72 -21.05
CA LEU A 294 -2.20 6.09 -21.01
C LEU A 294 -2.15 6.74 -22.41
N THR A 295 -1.77 5.97 -23.43
CA THR A 295 -1.70 6.44 -24.82
C THR A 295 -3.08 6.50 -25.51
N GLY A 296 -4.09 5.85 -24.93
CA GLY A 296 -5.43 5.77 -25.52
C GLY A 296 -5.59 4.70 -26.58
N GLU A 297 -4.61 3.81 -26.77
CA GLU A 297 -4.67 2.70 -27.70
C GLU A 297 -5.75 1.69 -27.30
N ALA A 298 -5.82 1.35 -25.99
CA ALA A 298 -6.84 0.49 -25.42
C ALA A 298 -7.13 0.86 -23.97
N ARG A 299 -8.40 0.94 -23.60
CA ARG A 299 -8.84 1.18 -22.21
C ARG A 299 -9.91 0.19 -21.82
N ASN A 300 -9.56 -0.77 -20.97
CA ASN A 300 -10.54 -1.66 -20.35
C ASN A 300 -11.54 -0.81 -19.52
N PRO A 301 -12.87 -0.90 -19.77
CA PRO A 301 -13.85 -0.02 -19.12
C PRO A 301 -13.85 -0.13 -17.58
N ARG A 302 -13.63 -1.32 -17.06
CA ARG A 302 -13.59 -1.59 -15.62
C ARG A 302 -12.34 -0.99 -14.98
N LEU A 303 -11.17 -1.23 -15.59
CA LEU A 303 -9.91 -0.64 -15.16
C LEU A 303 -9.94 0.89 -15.25
N TYR A 304 -10.56 1.42 -16.32
CA TYR A 304 -10.77 2.86 -16.50
C TYR A 304 -11.58 3.46 -15.34
N GLU A 305 -12.73 2.86 -15.00
CA GLU A 305 -13.59 3.42 -13.95
C GLU A 305 -12.93 3.40 -12.58
N VAL A 306 -12.26 2.30 -12.19
CA VAL A 306 -11.51 2.23 -10.91
C VAL A 306 -10.39 3.26 -10.89
N THR A 307 -9.61 3.37 -11.98
CA THR A 307 -8.50 4.34 -12.07
C THR A 307 -9.01 5.77 -11.97
N MET A 308 -10.07 6.11 -12.70
CA MET A 308 -10.67 7.44 -12.65
C MET A 308 -11.25 7.78 -11.28
N ALA A 309 -11.92 6.82 -10.62
CA ALA A 309 -12.48 7.05 -9.29
C ALA A 309 -11.38 7.31 -8.24
N LEU A 310 -10.31 6.50 -8.26
CA LEU A 310 -9.17 6.68 -7.35
C LEU A 310 -8.43 8.00 -7.60
N CYS A 311 -8.15 8.32 -8.86
CA CYS A 311 -7.50 9.58 -9.23
C CYS A 311 -8.37 10.80 -8.86
N ALA A 312 -9.69 10.74 -9.11
CA ALA A 312 -10.60 11.82 -8.77
C ALA A 312 -10.62 12.08 -7.25
N GLU A 313 -10.68 11.00 -6.47
CA GLU A 313 -10.59 11.10 -5.01
C GLU A 313 -9.25 11.73 -4.55
N MET A 314 -8.13 11.37 -5.21
CA MET A 314 -6.82 12.00 -4.92
C MET A 314 -6.80 13.48 -5.27
N LEU A 315 -7.37 13.90 -6.40
CA LEU A 315 -7.42 15.31 -6.78
C LEU A 315 -8.30 16.11 -5.83
N VAL A 316 -9.45 15.57 -5.41
CA VAL A 316 -10.35 16.23 -4.45
C VAL A 316 -9.73 16.30 -3.06
N SER A 317 -9.15 15.21 -2.59
CA SER A 317 -8.50 15.16 -1.28
C SER A 317 -7.28 16.08 -1.19
N GLY A 318 -6.50 16.17 -2.27
CA GLY A 318 -5.36 17.06 -2.44
C GLY A 318 -5.75 18.50 -2.84
N GLN A 319 -7.03 18.85 -2.91
CA GLN A 319 -7.53 20.20 -3.28
C GLN A 319 -7.11 20.66 -4.68
N LEU A 320 -6.82 19.73 -5.59
CA LEU A 320 -6.56 19.99 -7.01
C LEU A 320 -7.84 20.11 -7.83
N ALA A 321 -8.97 19.65 -7.29
CA ALA A 321 -10.30 19.80 -7.84
C ALA A 321 -11.32 20.02 -6.70
N ALA A 322 -12.37 20.78 -6.99
CA ALA A 322 -13.39 21.09 -5.99
C ALA A 322 -14.34 19.89 -5.73
N ASN A 323 -14.53 19.03 -6.73
CA ASN A 323 -15.43 17.88 -6.67
C ASN A 323 -15.07 16.80 -7.70
N ASP A 324 -15.72 15.65 -7.64
CA ASP A 324 -15.51 14.50 -8.53
C ASP A 324 -15.67 14.87 -10.01
N THR A 325 -16.67 15.65 -10.36
CA THR A 325 -16.93 16.03 -11.76
C THR A 325 -15.77 16.83 -12.35
N GLU A 326 -15.29 17.85 -11.63
CA GLU A 326 -14.14 18.66 -12.05
C GLU A 326 -12.86 17.78 -12.11
N ALA A 327 -12.67 16.91 -11.11
CA ALA A 327 -11.53 16.01 -11.07
C ALA A 327 -11.51 15.10 -12.29
N ARG A 328 -12.63 14.44 -12.62
CA ARG A 328 -12.75 13.57 -13.80
C ARG A 328 -12.53 14.33 -15.11
N GLN A 329 -13.00 15.56 -15.23
CA GLN A 329 -12.72 16.41 -16.40
C GLN A 329 -11.23 16.68 -16.58
N LYS A 330 -10.52 17.06 -15.51
CA LYS A 330 -9.06 17.28 -15.54
C LYS A 330 -8.30 16.00 -15.90
N LEU A 331 -8.69 14.88 -15.32
CA LEU A 331 -8.09 13.58 -15.61
C LEU A 331 -8.31 13.15 -17.05
N GLN A 332 -9.53 13.33 -17.58
CA GLN A 332 -9.81 13.03 -18.96
C GLN A 332 -8.97 13.91 -19.91
N GLN A 333 -8.83 15.19 -19.58
CA GLN A 333 -8.03 16.12 -20.37
C GLN A 333 -6.55 15.70 -20.46
N VAL A 334 -5.95 15.25 -19.36
CA VAL A 334 -4.53 14.81 -19.38
C VAL A 334 -4.32 13.47 -20.05
N LEU A 335 -5.36 12.64 -20.14
CA LEU A 335 -5.36 11.42 -20.96
C LEU A 335 -5.49 11.75 -22.45
N ASP A 336 -6.42 12.65 -22.83
CA ASP A 336 -6.73 12.96 -24.22
C ASP A 336 -5.62 13.76 -24.91
N ASN A 337 -4.90 14.61 -24.17
CA ASN A 337 -3.79 15.40 -24.71
C ASN A 337 -2.41 14.70 -24.59
N GLY A 338 -2.38 13.46 -24.10
CA GLY A 338 -1.16 12.65 -23.97
C GLY A 338 -0.23 13.03 -22.81
N LYS A 339 -0.59 14.03 -21.98
CA LYS A 339 0.27 14.52 -20.91
C LYS A 339 0.54 13.46 -19.83
N ALA A 340 -0.44 12.60 -19.54
CA ALA A 340 -0.26 11.52 -18.60
C ALA A 340 0.77 10.48 -19.12
N ALA A 341 0.74 10.15 -20.42
CA ALA A 341 1.73 9.28 -21.04
C ALA A 341 3.14 9.89 -21.04
N GLU A 342 3.24 11.21 -21.32
CA GLU A 342 4.51 11.94 -21.24
C GLU A 342 5.10 11.87 -19.81
N VAL A 343 4.30 12.08 -18.77
CA VAL A 343 4.75 11.97 -17.38
C VAL A 343 5.23 10.57 -17.06
N PHE A 344 4.53 9.53 -17.54
CA PHE A 344 4.97 8.14 -17.36
C PHE A 344 6.33 7.90 -18.03
N ALA A 345 6.52 8.35 -19.29
CA ALA A 345 7.80 8.23 -19.99
C ALA A 345 8.95 8.92 -19.24
N ARG A 346 8.68 10.14 -18.72
CA ARG A 346 9.66 10.88 -17.90
C ARG A 346 9.98 10.19 -16.59
N MET A 347 9.00 9.56 -15.93
CA MET A 347 9.21 8.75 -14.73
C MET A 347 10.11 7.54 -15.05
N VAL A 348 9.81 6.81 -16.12
CA VAL A 348 10.62 5.66 -16.57
C VAL A 348 12.06 6.08 -16.81
N ALA A 349 12.29 7.14 -17.60
CA ALA A 349 13.63 7.65 -17.88
C ALA A 349 14.36 8.15 -16.63
N ALA A 350 13.66 8.86 -15.73
CA ALA A 350 14.24 9.38 -14.49
C ALA A 350 14.62 8.26 -13.51
N GLN A 351 13.99 7.09 -13.60
CA GLN A 351 14.29 5.87 -12.83
C GLN A 351 15.14 4.87 -13.65
N ASN A 352 15.98 5.37 -14.58
CA ASN A 352 16.98 4.61 -15.37
C ASN A 352 16.40 3.64 -16.40
N GLY A 353 15.11 3.65 -16.68
CA GLY A 353 14.53 2.92 -17.80
C GLY A 353 14.82 3.60 -19.14
N PRO A 354 14.47 2.97 -20.28
CA PRO A 354 14.68 3.54 -21.61
C PRO A 354 13.90 4.84 -21.80
N ALA A 355 14.53 5.87 -22.37
CA ALA A 355 13.89 7.16 -22.60
C ALA A 355 12.78 7.11 -23.68
N ASP A 356 12.88 6.16 -24.62
CA ASP A 356 11.93 5.88 -25.70
C ASP A 356 11.06 4.64 -25.40
N PHE A 357 10.82 4.38 -24.09
CA PHE A 357 10.13 3.17 -23.66
C PHE A 357 8.71 3.04 -24.24
N ILE A 358 7.94 4.12 -24.26
CA ILE A 358 6.55 4.09 -24.78
C ILE A 358 6.54 3.74 -26.26
N GLU A 359 7.39 4.40 -27.05
CA GLU A 359 7.44 4.24 -28.50
C GLU A 359 7.97 2.86 -28.94
N ARG A 360 8.80 2.24 -28.10
CA ARG A 360 9.46 0.98 -28.37
C ARG A 360 9.19 -0.10 -27.32
N MET A 361 8.05 -0.03 -26.67
CA MET A 361 7.66 -0.95 -25.60
C MET A 361 7.82 -2.43 -25.99
N ASP A 362 7.44 -2.80 -27.22
CA ASP A 362 7.54 -4.17 -27.73
C ASP A 362 8.99 -4.68 -27.86
N HIS A 363 9.92 -3.76 -28.00
CA HIS A 363 11.36 -4.08 -28.05
C HIS A 363 11.94 -4.32 -26.64
N TYR A 364 11.42 -3.62 -25.65
CA TYR A 364 11.98 -3.61 -24.30
C TYR A 364 11.33 -4.65 -23.37
N LEU A 365 10.04 -4.83 -23.46
CA LEU A 365 9.35 -5.80 -22.60
C LEU A 365 9.69 -7.24 -23.01
N PRO A 366 9.97 -8.13 -22.04
CA PRO A 366 10.26 -9.51 -22.32
C PRO A 366 9.05 -10.21 -22.97
N ALA A 367 9.30 -10.96 -24.02
CA ALA A 367 8.30 -11.77 -24.70
C ALA A 367 8.30 -13.21 -24.16
N PRO A 368 7.12 -13.83 -23.97
CA PRO A 368 7.04 -15.22 -23.55
C PRO A 368 7.48 -16.19 -24.67
N ALA A 369 8.04 -17.32 -24.27
CA ALA A 369 8.45 -18.34 -25.24
C ALA A 369 7.25 -19.06 -25.89
N PHE A 370 6.13 -19.10 -25.20
CA PHE A 370 4.94 -19.83 -25.59
C PHE A 370 3.66 -19.04 -25.27
N SER A 371 2.82 -18.81 -26.26
CA SER A 371 1.55 -18.10 -26.10
C SER A 371 0.45 -18.78 -26.89
N ARG A 372 -0.64 -19.17 -26.23
CA ARG A 372 -1.81 -19.77 -26.88
C ARG A 372 -3.10 -19.35 -26.19
N PRO A 373 -4.22 -19.24 -26.96
CA PRO A 373 -5.54 -19.03 -26.40
C PRO A 373 -6.03 -20.27 -25.66
N LEU A 374 -6.75 -20.02 -24.57
CA LEU A 374 -7.48 -21.03 -23.82
C LEU A 374 -8.97 -20.89 -24.11
N TYR A 375 -9.62 -21.96 -24.56
CA TYR A 375 -11.05 -22.00 -24.82
C TYR A 375 -11.81 -22.75 -23.73
N ALA A 376 -13.09 -22.41 -23.58
CA ALA A 376 -14.00 -23.20 -22.77
C ALA A 376 -14.26 -24.56 -23.42
N GLU A 377 -14.55 -25.58 -22.61
CA GLU A 377 -14.92 -26.92 -23.09
C GLU A 377 -16.38 -26.96 -23.55
N GLU A 378 -17.23 -26.13 -22.95
CA GLU A 378 -18.65 -25.98 -23.27
C GLU A 378 -19.01 -24.50 -23.44
N ALA A 379 -20.05 -24.23 -24.18
CA ALA A 379 -20.60 -22.88 -24.32
C ALA A 379 -21.36 -22.48 -23.04
N GLY A 380 -21.29 -21.21 -22.64
CA GLY A 380 -21.99 -20.72 -21.45
C GLY A 380 -21.76 -19.25 -21.24
N ILE A 381 -22.22 -18.75 -20.12
CA ILE A 381 -21.97 -17.40 -19.62
C ILE A 381 -21.06 -17.49 -18.39
N VAL A 382 -20.02 -16.67 -18.37
CA VAL A 382 -19.12 -16.59 -17.20
C VAL A 382 -19.90 -16.02 -16.01
N SER A 383 -20.26 -16.88 -15.07
CA SER A 383 -21.10 -16.53 -13.91
C SER A 383 -20.32 -16.22 -12.64
N ALA A 384 -19.13 -16.82 -12.47
CA ALA A 384 -18.25 -16.54 -11.35
C ALA A 384 -16.79 -16.79 -11.72
N MET A 385 -15.87 -16.14 -10.97
CA MET A 385 -14.44 -16.37 -11.06
C MET A 385 -13.85 -16.53 -9.65
N ASP A 386 -13.02 -17.55 -9.46
CA ASP A 386 -12.08 -17.60 -8.37
C ASP A 386 -10.84 -16.78 -8.77
N THR A 387 -10.90 -15.46 -8.53
CA THR A 387 -9.84 -14.54 -8.93
C THR A 387 -8.54 -14.81 -8.18
N ARG A 388 -8.61 -15.33 -6.95
CA ARG A 388 -7.42 -15.79 -6.21
C ARG A 388 -6.75 -16.97 -6.91
N ALA A 389 -7.51 -17.94 -7.39
CA ALA A 389 -6.97 -19.08 -8.14
C ALA A 389 -6.34 -18.62 -9.47
N LEU A 390 -6.92 -17.63 -10.15
CA LEU A 390 -6.30 -17.01 -11.34
C LEU A 390 -4.95 -16.36 -11.00
N GLY A 391 -4.85 -15.62 -9.90
CA GLY A 391 -3.57 -15.09 -9.42
C GLY A 391 -2.55 -16.18 -9.08
N MET A 392 -2.99 -17.30 -8.49
CA MET A 392 -2.13 -18.46 -8.23
C MET A 392 -1.68 -19.17 -9.51
N ALA A 393 -2.49 -19.15 -10.56
CA ALA A 393 -2.08 -19.66 -11.88
C ALA A 393 -0.92 -18.82 -12.46
N VAL A 394 -0.95 -17.50 -12.30
CA VAL A 394 0.17 -16.61 -12.68
C VAL A 394 1.44 -16.94 -11.88
N VAL A 395 1.32 -17.20 -10.57
CA VAL A 395 2.45 -17.65 -9.73
C VAL A 395 2.99 -18.99 -10.22
N ALA A 396 2.14 -19.94 -10.59
CA ALA A 396 2.56 -21.24 -11.11
C ALA A 396 3.27 -21.13 -12.46
N LEU A 397 2.88 -20.17 -13.31
CA LEU A 397 3.57 -19.83 -14.56
C LEU A 397 4.97 -19.23 -14.35
N GLY A 398 5.34 -18.87 -13.11
CA GLY A 398 6.60 -18.18 -12.79
C GLY A 398 6.49 -16.66 -12.75
N GLY A 399 5.31 -16.09 -13.00
CA GLY A 399 5.06 -14.65 -12.98
C GLY A 399 4.91 -14.03 -11.58
N GLY A 400 4.96 -14.84 -10.52
CA GLY A 400 4.87 -14.39 -9.12
C GLY A 400 5.76 -15.21 -8.19
N ARG A 401 5.80 -14.82 -6.90
CA ARG A 401 6.63 -15.46 -5.88
C ARG A 401 5.81 -16.33 -4.94
N ARG A 402 6.30 -17.54 -4.67
CA ARG A 402 5.87 -18.39 -3.56
C ARG A 402 6.66 -18.05 -2.29
N ARG A 403 7.93 -17.67 -2.46
CA ARG A 403 8.86 -17.24 -1.39
C ARG A 403 9.49 -15.92 -1.78
N ALA A 404 9.83 -15.08 -0.82
CA ALA A 404 10.44 -13.78 -1.06
C ALA A 404 11.75 -13.84 -1.89
N THR A 405 12.44 -14.99 -1.89
CA THR A 405 13.71 -15.22 -2.61
C THR A 405 13.53 -15.75 -4.03
N ASP A 406 12.30 -16.08 -4.45
CA ASP A 406 12.07 -16.64 -5.78
C ASP A 406 12.33 -15.58 -6.86
N THR A 407 12.93 -16.01 -7.96
CA THR A 407 13.06 -15.21 -9.19
C THR A 407 11.75 -15.23 -9.96
N ILE A 408 11.44 -14.15 -10.66
CA ILE A 408 10.22 -14.01 -11.46
C ILE A 408 10.56 -14.04 -12.94
N ASP A 409 9.75 -14.73 -13.72
CA ASP A 409 9.70 -14.58 -15.18
C ASP A 409 8.66 -13.48 -15.50
N TYR A 410 9.16 -12.30 -15.86
CA TYR A 410 8.32 -11.14 -16.15
C TYR A 410 7.49 -11.30 -17.44
N SER A 411 7.81 -12.25 -18.31
CA SER A 411 7.14 -12.48 -19.60
C SER A 411 5.84 -13.29 -19.47
N THR A 412 5.68 -14.04 -18.37
CA THR A 412 4.57 -14.97 -18.19
C THR A 412 3.34 -14.33 -17.55
N GLY A 413 2.16 -14.91 -17.83
CA GLY A 413 0.90 -14.45 -17.27
C GLY A 413 -0.29 -14.76 -18.13
N LEU A 414 -1.36 -13.99 -17.93
CA LEU A 414 -2.63 -14.07 -18.63
C LEU A 414 -2.93 -12.73 -19.31
N SER A 415 -3.44 -12.74 -20.55
CA SER A 415 -3.99 -11.56 -21.21
C SER A 415 -5.33 -11.88 -21.86
N ASP A 416 -6.01 -10.85 -22.33
CA ASP A 416 -7.33 -10.95 -22.98
C ASP A 416 -8.32 -11.76 -22.12
N MET A 417 -8.23 -11.55 -20.79
CA MET A 417 -9.12 -12.22 -19.84
C MET A 417 -10.57 -11.89 -20.11
N ILE A 418 -11.38 -12.94 -20.24
CA ILE A 418 -12.82 -12.80 -20.35
C ILE A 418 -13.41 -12.11 -19.11
N ALA A 419 -14.44 -11.29 -19.27
CA ALA A 419 -15.11 -10.62 -18.15
C ALA A 419 -16.32 -11.42 -17.64
N LEU A 420 -16.70 -11.22 -16.39
CA LEU A 420 -17.96 -11.73 -15.83
C LEU A 420 -19.16 -11.29 -16.70
N GLY A 421 -20.13 -12.16 -16.87
CA GLY A 421 -21.32 -11.93 -17.71
C GLY A 421 -21.09 -12.13 -19.21
N SER A 422 -19.84 -12.35 -19.64
CA SER A 422 -19.55 -12.63 -21.06
C SER A 422 -19.98 -14.03 -21.47
N ARG A 423 -20.54 -14.12 -22.71
CA ARG A 423 -20.78 -15.42 -23.32
C ARG A 423 -19.52 -15.97 -23.95
N VAL A 424 -19.24 -17.24 -23.71
CA VAL A 424 -18.12 -17.98 -24.26
C VAL A 424 -18.59 -19.22 -25.00
N ASP A 425 -17.74 -19.66 -25.90
CA ASP A 425 -17.91 -20.89 -26.68
C ASP A 425 -16.52 -21.43 -27.06
N THR A 426 -16.48 -22.39 -27.98
CA THR A 426 -15.23 -22.97 -28.49
C THR A 426 -14.44 -22.06 -29.44
N GLN A 427 -14.95 -20.85 -29.77
CA GLN A 427 -14.30 -19.89 -30.66
C GLN A 427 -13.83 -18.64 -29.92
N ARG A 428 -14.52 -18.22 -28.85
CA ARG A 428 -14.13 -17.10 -28.00
C ARG A 428 -13.26 -17.58 -26.82
N PRO A 429 -11.98 -17.20 -26.74
CA PRO A 429 -11.11 -17.68 -25.68
C PRO A 429 -11.53 -17.11 -24.31
N LEU A 430 -11.23 -17.87 -23.26
CA LEU A 430 -11.29 -17.43 -21.85
C LEU A 430 -10.16 -16.48 -21.51
N ALA A 431 -8.97 -16.73 -22.07
CA ALA A 431 -7.76 -15.96 -21.90
C ALA A 431 -6.72 -16.35 -22.94
N MET A 432 -5.72 -15.49 -23.15
CA MET A 432 -4.42 -15.89 -23.67
C MET A 432 -3.52 -16.27 -22.51
N ILE A 433 -2.85 -17.43 -22.57
CA ILE A 433 -1.88 -17.86 -21.56
C ILE A 433 -0.48 -17.71 -22.15
N HIS A 434 0.38 -17.01 -21.43
CA HIS A 434 1.78 -16.76 -21.76
C HIS A 434 2.66 -17.56 -20.80
N ALA A 435 3.46 -18.49 -21.33
CA ALA A 435 4.19 -19.47 -20.56
C ALA A 435 5.63 -19.65 -21.06
N ALA A 436 6.50 -20.18 -20.22
CA ALA A 436 7.87 -20.55 -20.59
C ALA A 436 7.93 -21.84 -21.44
N SER A 437 6.91 -22.69 -21.39
CA SER A 437 6.84 -23.95 -22.13
C SER A 437 5.38 -24.42 -22.31
N GLU A 438 5.19 -25.39 -23.23
CA GLU A 438 3.87 -26.02 -23.41
C GLU A 438 3.38 -26.75 -22.15
N ALA A 439 4.27 -27.37 -21.37
CA ALA A 439 3.91 -28.04 -20.12
C ALA A 439 3.36 -27.04 -19.10
N HIS A 440 4.02 -25.89 -18.90
CA HIS A 440 3.51 -24.83 -18.04
C HIS A 440 2.20 -24.23 -18.53
N TRP A 441 2.04 -24.13 -19.87
CA TRP A 441 0.77 -23.69 -20.46
C TRP A 441 -0.37 -24.67 -20.13
N GLN A 442 -0.15 -25.98 -20.23
CA GLN A 442 -1.16 -27.01 -19.95
C GLN A 442 -1.60 -26.99 -18.46
N GLU A 443 -0.63 -26.84 -17.56
CA GLU A 443 -0.90 -26.73 -16.11
C GLU A 443 -1.73 -25.47 -15.81
N ALA A 444 -1.34 -24.33 -16.37
CA ALA A 444 -2.10 -23.10 -16.22
C ALA A 444 -3.48 -23.15 -16.88
N ALA A 445 -3.60 -23.79 -18.02
CA ALA A 445 -4.88 -23.97 -18.72
C ALA A 445 -5.90 -24.74 -17.87
N GLN A 446 -5.46 -25.80 -17.18
CA GLN A 446 -6.30 -26.54 -16.26
C GLN A 446 -6.73 -25.65 -15.06
N ALA A 447 -5.79 -24.93 -14.46
CA ALA A 447 -6.05 -24.05 -13.32
C ALA A 447 -7.01 -22.91 -13.68
N VAL A 448 -6.81 -22.25 -14.85
CA VAL A 448 -7.67 -21.16 -15.31
C VAL A 448 -9.08 -21.65 -15.62
N ARG A 449 -9.24 -22.81 -16.28
CA ARG A 449 -10.58 -23.39 -16.51
C ARG A 449 -11.28 -23.70 -15.19
N ALA A 450 -10.60 -24.28 -14.22
CA ALA A 450 -11.19 -24.62 -12.92
C ALA A 450 -11.60 -23.36 -12.12
N ALA A 451 -10.95 -22.22 -12.36
CA ALA A 451 -11.23 -20.95 -11.69
C ALA A 451 -12.41 -20.18 -12.31
N ILE A 452 -12.91 -20.57 -13.48
CA ILE A 452 -13.99 -19.89 -14.20
C ILE A 452 -15.23 -20.78 -14.22
N VAL A 453 -16.32 -20.28 -13.64
CA VAL A 453 -17.60 -20.98 -13.61
C VAL A 453 -18.49 -20.50 -14.76
N LEU A 454 -19.01 -21.45 -15.53
CA LEU A 454 -19.97 -21.18 -16.60
C LEU A 454 -21.38 -21.58 -16.16
N SER A 455 -22.38 -20.82 -16.61
CA SER A 455 -23.80 -21.15 -16.42
C SER A 455 -24.64 -20.63 -17.58
N ASP A 456 -25.94 -20.92 -17.57
CA ASP A 456 -26.91 -20.43 -18.57
C ASP A 456 -27.37 -18.99 -18.23
N GLN A 457 -27.10 -18.51 -17.05
CA GLN A 457 -27.54 -17.20 -16.55
C GLN A 457 -26.36 -16.27 -16.28
N ALA A 458 -26.52 -15.01 -16.69
CA ALA A 458 -25.55 -13.97 -16.33
C ALA A 458 -25.59 -13.69 -14.82
N PRO A 459 -24.43 -13.41 -14.21
CA PRO A 459 -24.39 -12.97 -12.82
C PRO A 459 -25.08 -11.62 -12.66
N GLU A 460 -25.47 -11.30 -11.43
CA GLU A 460 -25.93 -9.96 -11.08
C GLU A 460 -24.83 -8.93 -11.37
N THR A 461 -25.19 -7.84 -12.01
CA THR A 461 -24.23 -6.75 -12.29
C THR A 461 -23.94 -5.99 -11.00
N THR A 462 -22.70 -6.03 -10.55
CA THR A 462 -22.23 -5.28 -9.38
C THR A 462 -21.46 -4.02 -9.82
N PRO A 463 -21.55 -2.91 -9.05
CA PRO A 463 -20.74 -1.72 -9.33
C PRO A 463 -19.26 -2.03 -9.15
N VAL A 464 -18.42 -1.38 -9.95
CA VAL A 464 -16.94 -1.53 -9.84
C VAL A 464 -16.41 -0.86 -8.56
N VAL A 465 -17.05 0.24 -8.15
CA VAL A 465 -16.81 0.92 -6.88
C VAL A 465 -18.06 0.76 -6.02
N TYR A 466 -17.98 -0.01 -4.97
CA TYR A 466 -19.11 -0.31 -4.09
C TYR A 466 -19.47 0.85 -3.16
N ARG A 467 -18.45 1.46 -2.56
CA ARG A 467 -18.65 2.48 -1.51
C ARG A 467 -17.41 3.35 -1.32
N ARG A 468 -17.67 4.62 -0.99
CA ARG A 468 -16.70 5.56 -0.48
C ARG A 468 -16.83 5.66 1.04
N ILE A 469 -15.70 5.59 1.75
CA ILE A 469 -15.62 5.75 3.21
C ILE A 469 -14.74 6.96 3.51
N SER A 470 -15.28 7.88 4.29
CA SER A 470 -14.60 9.08 4.79
C SER A 470 -15.11 9.39 6.19
N GLU A 471 -14.40 10.17 6.97
CA GLU A 471 -14.90 10.80 8.20
C GLU A 471 -15.62 12.09 7.87
#